data_95efbc8302f5d11ee4b80e872a685576
#
_entry.id   95efbc8302f5d11ee4b80e872a685576
#
_cell.length_a   1.000
_cell.length_b   1.000
_cell.length_c   1.000
_cell.angle_alpha   90.00
_cell.angle_beta   90.00
_cell.angle_gamma   90.00
#
_symmetry.space_group_name_H-M   'P 1'
#
loop_
_entity.id
_entity.type
_entity.pdbx_description
1 polymer ?
#
loop_
_entity_poly.entity_id
_entity_poly.type
_entity_poly.pdbx_seq_one_letter_code
_entity_poly.pdbx_strand_id
1 'polypeptide(L)'
;MIKKEYTFIDLFAGAGGLSEGFIKAGFSPIAHIEMKQDACNTLKTRSAFHYLTAQGKLSIYEDYLKNKVEGTDGSILWNQVPPEVTNAAICATIGEDTINGIFKKVDALKGDKTVDIIIGGPPCQAYSVAGRARMGKAVDEDPRNELYKYYVQF
;
A
#
# COMPACT_ATOMS: atom_id res chain seq x y z
N MET A 1 -13.63 13.05 25.14
CA MET A 1 -13.30 13.61 23.80
C MET A 1 -13.03 12.46 22.86
N ILE A 2 -13.79 12.33 21.76
CA ILE A 2 -13.52 11.35 20.71
C ILE A 2 -12.23 11.81 20.03
N LYS A 3 -11.16 11.02 20.15
CA LYS A 3 -9.89 11.33 19.48
C LYS A 3 -10.15 11.19 17.97
N LYS A 4 -9.96 12.25 17.20
CA LYS A 4 -10.08 12.19 15.74
C LYS A 4 -9.06 11.18 15.22
N GLU A 5 -9.52 10.17 14.50
CA GLU A 5 -8.69 9.24 13.78
C GLU A 5 -8.32 9.86 12.43
N TYR A 6 -7.05 10.10 12.20
CA TYR A 6 -6.55 10.59 10.92
C TYR A 6 -6.29 9.42 9.98
N THR A 7 -6.61 9.62 8.71
CA THR A 7 -6.53 8.57 7.69
C THR A 7 -5.52 8.92 6.59
N PHE A 8 -5.00 7.90 5.93
CA PHE A 8 -4.08 8.10 4.82
C PHE A 8 -4.24 7.07 3.70
N ILE A 9 -3.75 7.47 2.52
CA ILE A 9 -3.52 6.59 1.37
C ILE A 9 -2.00 6.58 1.10
N ASP A 10 -1.43 5.40 0.88
CA ASP A 10 -0.01 5.23 0.53
C ASP A 10 0.13 4.84 -0.95
N LEU A 11 0.70 5.74 -1.75
CA LEU A 11 0.96 5.53 -3.17
C LEU A 11 2.40 5.05 -3.37
N PHE A 12 2.60 4.07 -4.26
CA PHE A 12 3.90 3.42 -4.47
C PHE A 12 4.43 2.79 -3.17
N ALA A 13 3.54 2.12 -2.45
CA ALA A 13 3.72 1.73 -1.07
C ALA A 13 4.87 0.74 -0.82
N GLY A 14 5.36 0.05 -1.88
CA GLY A 14 6.35 -1.00 -1.70
C GLY A 14 5.87 -2.06 -0.70
N ALA A 15 6.74 -2.47 0.20
CA ALA A 15 6.39 -3.39 1.29
C ALA A 15 5.76 -2.70 2.51
N GLY A 16 5.37 -1.42 2.43
CA GLY A 16 4.67 -0.69 3.49
C GLY A 16 5.57 -0.08 4.58
N GLY A 17 6.86 0.17 4.27
CA GLY A 17 7.77 0.74 5.27
C GLY A 17 7.35 2.13 5.76
N LEU A 18 6.90 3.00 4.84
CA LEU A 18 6.40 4.33 5.18
C LEU A 18 5.08 4.23 5.97
N SER A 19 4.15 3.40 5.50
CA SER A 19 2.87 3.13 6.16
C SER A 19 3.04 2.70 7.61
N GLU A 20 4.03 1.85 7.93
CA GLU A 20 4.30 1.42 9.31
C GLU A 20 4.61 2.60 10.25
N GLY A 21 5.34 3.60 9.76
CA GLY A 21 5.61 4.82 10.52
C GLY A 21 4.33 5.59 10.83
N PHE A 22 3.44 5.75 9.86
CA PHE A 22 2.16 6.43 10.03
C PHE A 22 1.21 5.65 10.96
N ILE A 23 1.13 4.34 10.81
CA ILE A 23 0.31 3.49 11.70
C ILE A 23 0.80 3.61 13.15
N LYS A 24 2.11 3.55 13.38
CA LYS A 24 2.71 3.74 14.72
C LYS A 24 2.45 5.14 15.28
N ALA A 25 2.33 6.14 14.43
CA ALA A 25 1.96 7.51 14.83
C ALA A 25 0.46 7.67 15.11
N GLY A 26 -0.35 6.62 14.90
CA GLY A 26 -1.79 6.60 15.18
C GLY A 26 -2.67 7.01 13.99
N PHE A 27 -2.15 6.96 12.77
CA PHE A 27 -2.93 7.13 11.56
C PHE A 27 -3.48 5.77 11.09
N SER A 28 -4.62 5.81 10.41
CA SER A 28 -5.29 4.62 9.87
C SER A 28 -5.19 4.58 8.34
N PRO A 29 -4.68 3.50 7.75
CA PRO A 29 -4.63 3.37 6.30
C PRO A 29 -6.02 3.12 5.72
N ILE A 30 -6.34 3.78 4.61
CA ILE A 30 -7.50 3.48 3.76
C ILE A 30 -7.07 2.50 2.66
N ALA A 31 -5.97 2.81 1.97
CA ALA A 31 -5.46 2.00 0.88
C ALA A 31 -3.94 2.14 0.72
N HIS A 32 -3.34 1.08 0.20
CA HIS A 32 -1.96 1.04 -0.27
C HIS A 32 -1.97 0.65 -1.74
N ILE A 33 -1.39 1.47 -2.62
CA ILE A 33 -1.30 1.20 -4.05
C ILE A 33 0.12 0.79 -4.40
N GLU A 34 0.28 -0.41 -4.94
CA GLU A 34 1.59 -0.95 -5.31
C GLU A 34 1.44 -1.84 -6.57
N MET A 35 2.41 -1.78 -7.47
CA MET A 35 2.36 -2.54 -8.72
C MET A 35 2.91 -3.98 -8.60
N LYS A 36 3.84 -4.22 -7.68
CA LYS A 36 4.51 -5.52 -7.53
C LYS A 36 3.70 -6.46 -6.67
N GLN A 37 3.34 -7.62 -7.21
CA GLN A 37 2.52 -8.61 -6.52
C GLN A 37 3.12 -9.06 -5.18
N ASP A 38 4.45 -9.28 -5.11
CA ASP A 38 5.10 -9.71 -3.87
C ASP A 38 5.04 -8.64 -2.78
N ALA A 39 5.17 -7.37 -3.16
CA ALA A 39 5.01 -6.25 -2.24
C ALA A 39 3.54 -6.12 -1.78
N CYS A 40 2.58 -6.30 -2.69
CA CYS A 40 1.16 -6.35 -2.34
C CYS A 40 0.85 -7.50 -1.37
N ASN A 41 1.45 -8.66 -1.56
CA ASN A 41 1.30 -9.80 -0.65
C ASN A 41 1.86 -9.47 0.74
N THR A 42 2.98 -8.75 0.80
CA THR A 42 3.55 -8.24 2.06
C THR A 42 2.60 -7.24 2.74
N LEU A 43 2.02 -6.31 1.98
CA LEU A 43 1.03 -5.35 2.49
C LEU A 43 -0.21 -6.04 3.06
N LYS A 44 -0.76 -7.04 2.37
CA LYS A 44 -1.89 -7.86 2.87
C LYS A 44 -1.55 -8.54 4.19
N THR A 45 -0.36 -9.13 4.28
CA THR A 45 0.12 -9.78 5.51
C THR A 45 0.27 -8.80 6.66
N ARG A 46 0.80 -7.60 6.40
CA ARG A 46 0.90 -6.51 7.39
C ARG A 46 -0.47 -6.03 7.86
N SER A 47 -1.41 -5.82 6.93
CA SER A 47 -2.78 -5.42 7.26
C SER A 47 -3.46 -6.46 8.14
N ALA A 48 -3.30 -7.75 7.82
CA ALA A 48 -3.81 -8.86 8.63
C ALA A 48 -3.17 -8.88 10.03
N PHE A 49 -1.86 -8.67 10.14
CA PHE A 49 -1.15 -8.55 11.42
C PHE A 49 -1.72 -7.43 12.30
N HIS A 50 -1.85 -6.22 11.75
CA HIS A 50 -2.39 -5.07 12.49
C HIS A 50 -3.83 -5.31 12.94
N TYR A 51 -4.67 -5.85 12.05
CA TYR A 51 -6.05 -6.20 12.38
C TYR A 51 -6.13 -7.23 13.52
N LEU A 52 -5.41 -8.34 13.38
CA LEU A 52 -5.42 -9.40 14.41
C LEU A 52 -4.86 -8.91 15.74
N THR A 53 -3.84 -8.07 15.73
CA THR A 53 -3.28 -7.44 16.94
C THR A 53 -4.33 -6.56 17.61
N ALA A 54 -5.04 -5.71 16.86
CA ALA A 54 -6.11 -4.85 17.39
C ALA A 54 -7.28 -5.64 17.96
N GLN A 55 -7.56 -6.85 17.41
CA GLN A 55 -8.61 -7.76 17.89
C GLN A 55 -8.14 -8.66 19.07
N GLY A 56 -6.91 -8.55 19.54
CA GLY A 56 -6.36 -9.43 20.56
C GLY A 56 -6.14 -10.88 20.08
N LYS A 57 -6.05 -11.11 18.79
CA LYS A 57 -5.92 -12.43 18.14
C LYS A 57 -4.55 -12.65 17.50
N LEU A 58 -3.49 -12.10 18.11
CA LEU A 58 -2.13 -12.18 17.57
C LEU A 58 -1.62 -13.63 17.41
N SER A 59 -2.13 -14.56 18.24
CA SER A 59 -1.77 -15.98 18.14
C SER A 59 -2.03 -16.60 16.77
N ILE A 60 -3.05 -16.14 16.05
CA ILE A 60 -3.35 -16.61 14.69
C ILE A 60 -2.17 -16.25 13.74
N TYR A 61 -1.62 -15.03 13.87
CA TYR A 61 -0.46 -14.61 13.08
C TYR A 61 0.80 -15.39 13.48
N GLU A 62 1.02 -15.61 14.77
CA GLU A 62 2.16 -16.41 15.28
C GLU A 62 2.10 -17.85 14.79
N ASP A 63 0.92 -18.47 14.79
CA ASP A 63 0.72 -19.82 14.27
C ASP A 63 0.94 -19.89 12.75
N TYR A 64 0.50 -18.87 12.00
CA TYR A 64 0.83 -18.74 10.58
C TYR A 64 2.35 -18.71 10.36
N LEU A 65 3.11 -17.93 11.14
CA LEU A 65 4.57 -17.85 10.99
C LEU A 65 5.27 -19.19 11.31
N LYS A 66 4.80 -19.90 12.32
CA LYS A 66 5.35 -21.22 12.72
C LYS A 66 5.09 -22.30 11.67
N ASN A 67 3.94 -22.25 11.01
CA ASN A 67 3.46 -23.28 10.09
C ASN A 67 3.58 -22.87 8.61
N LYS A 68 4.23 -21.72 8.33
CA LYS A 68 4.41 -21.26 6.95
C LYS A 68 5.28 -22.23 6.17
N VAL A 69 4.71 -22.80 5.10
CA VAL A 69 5.46 -23.61 4.15
C VAL A 69 6.12 -22.69 3.14
N GLU A 70 7.39 -22.91 2.82
CA GLU A 70 8.12 -22.16 1.80
C GLU A 70 7.41 -22.27 0.45
N GLY A 71 7.30 -21.14 -0.27
CA GLY A 71 6.62 -21.06 -1.57
C GLY A 71 5.11 -20.88 -1.51
N THR A 72 4.48 -20.89 -0.31
CA THR A 72 3.06 -20.54 -0.19
C THR A 72 2.88 -19.03 -0.08
N ASP A 73 1.79 -18.52 -0.67
CA ASP A 73 1.36 -17.15 -0.42
C ASP A 73 0.75 -17.00 0.99
N GLY A 74 0.37 -15.77 1.34
CA GLY A 74 -0.24 -15.50 2.65
C GLY A 74 -1.72 -15.85 2.75
N SER A 75 -2.32 -16.57 1.79
CA SER A 75 -3.77 -16.78 1.70
C SER A 75 -4.36 -17.46 2.96
N ILE A 76 -3.62 -18.37 3.57
CA ILE A 76 -4.03 -19.03 4.83
C ILE A 76 -4.27 -17.99 5.93
N LEU A 77 -3.40 -16.97 6.04
CA LEU A 77 -3.56 -15.88 7.00
C LEU A 77 -4.65 -14.91 6.55
N TRP A 78 -4.67 -14.55 5.26
CA TRP A 78 -5.60 -13.54 4.74
C TRP A 78 -7.06 -13.99 4.86
N ASN A 79 -7.34 -15.28 4.80
CA ASN A 79 -8.66 -15.87 5.02
C ASN A 79 -9.12 -15.83 6.49
N GLN A 80 -8.24 -15.43 7.44
CA GLN A 80 -8.58 -15.27 8.85
C GLN A 80 -9.03 -13.85 9.23
N VAL A 81 -9.04 -12.95 8.26
CA VAL A 81 -9.43 -11.56 8.44
C VAL A 81 -10.53 -11.16 7.44
N PRO A 82 -11.34 -10.14 7.74
CA PRO A 82 -12.33 -9.64 6.79
C PRO A 82 -11.68 -9.22 5.46
N PRO A 83 -12.34 -9.47 4.31
CA PRO A 83 -11.77 -9.15 2.99
C PRO A 83 -11.35 -7.70 2.81
N GLU A 84 -12.04 -6.74 3.43
CA GLU A 84 -11.72 -5.32 3.39
C GLU A 84 -10.33 -5.01 3.96
N VAL A 85 -9.84 -5.80 4.92
CA VAL A 85 -8.51 -5.65 5.52
C VAL A 85 -7.41 -5.92 4.49
N THR A 86 -7.55 -6.97 3.72
CA THR A 86 -6.56 -7.34 2.68
C THR A 86 -6.78 -6.60 1.37
N ASN A 87 -8.03 -6.22 1.06
CA ASN A 87 -8.38 -5.42 -0.11
C ASN A 87 -7.82 -3.99 -0.03
N ALA A 88 -7.44 -3.51 1.17
CA ALA A 88 -6.70 -2.26 1.33
C ALA A 88 -5.37 -2.24 0.56
N ALA A 89 -4.78 -3.39 0.27
CA ALA A 89 -3.61 -3.52 -0.61
C ALA A 89 -4.07 -3.69 -2.06
N ILE A 90 -4.11 -2.59 -2.81
CA ILE A 90 -4.51 -2.54 -4.22
C ILE A 90 -3.29 -2.83 -5.09
N CYS A 91 -3.24 -4.02 -5.69
CA CYS A 91 -2.20 -4.39 -6.64
C CYS A 91 -2.55 -3.80 -8.02
N ALA A 92 -1.92 -2.68 -8.36
CA ALA A 92 -2.12 -1.99 -9.64
C ALA A 92 -0.95 -1.05 -9.95
N THR A 93 -0.63 -0.91 -11.23
CA THR A 93 0.26 0.16 -11.71
C THR A 93 -0.54 1.46 -11.78
N ILE A 94 0.01 2.55 -11.26
CA ILE A 94 -0.60 3.87 -11.40
C ILE A 94 -0.30 4.40 -12.81
N GLY A 95 -1.32 4.70 -13.57
CA GLY A 95 -1.23 5.18 -14.94
C GLY A 95 -2.60 5.49 -15.55
N GLU A 96 -2.62 6.05 -16.76
CA GLU A 96 -3.82 6.56 -17.44
C GLU A 96 -4.94 5.51 -17.51
N ASP A 97 -4.61 4.28 -17.94
CA ASP A 97 -5.58 3.21 -18.12
C ASP A 97 -6.12 2.62 -16.82
N THR A 98 -5.41 2.80 -15.71
CA THR A 98 -5.68 2.13 -14.43
C THR A 98 -6.23 3.06 -13.36
N ILE A 99 -5.96 4.35 -13.45
CA ILE A 99 -6.24 5.33 -12.39
C ILE A 99 -7.73 5.35 -11.98
N ASN A 100 -8.64 5.30 -12.94
CA ASN A 100 -10.08 5.28 -12.67
C ASN A 100 -10.51 4.01 -11.93
N GLY A 101 -9.88 2.87 -12.22
CA GLY A 101 -10.12 1.61 -11.51
C GLY A 101 -9.58 1.65 -10.08
N ILE A 102 -8.46 2.33 -9.87
CA ILE A 102 -7.87 2.55 -8.55
C ILE A 102 -8.79 3.44 -7.71
N PHE A 103 -9.27 4.58 -8.25
CA PHE A 103 -10.20 5.47 -7.55
C PHE A 103 -11.47 4.75 -7.11
N LYS A 104 -12.09 3.94 -7.98
CA LYS A 104 -13.28 3.14 -7.60
C LYS A 104 -13.01 2.22 -6.41
N LYS A 105 -11.83 1.58 -6.36
CA LYS A 105 -11.45 0.71 -5.24
C LYS A 105 -11.18 1.53 -3.97
N VAL A 106 -10.49 2.66 -4.09
CA VAL A 106 -10.23 3.56 -2.96
C VAL A 106 -11.54 4.11 -2.40
N ASP A 107 -12.48 4.54 -3.24
CA ASP A 107 -13.78 5.04 -2.80
C ASP A 107 -14.59 3.97 -2.07
N ALA A 108 -14.56 2.74 -2.56
CA ALA A 108 -15.22 1.61 -1.89
C ALA A 108 -14.61 1.31 -0.50
N LEU A 109 -13.28 1.43 -0.36
CA LEU A 109 -12.57 1.23 0.92
C LEU A 109 -12.76 2.42 1.86
N LYS A 110 -12.77 3.63 1.32
CA LYS A 110 -12.96 4.86 2.06
C LYS A 110 -14.34 4.95 2.70
N GLY A 111 -15.39 4.58 1.97
CA GLY A 111 -16.77 4.80 2.39
C GLY A 111 -16.99 6.27 2.76
N ASP A 112 -17.55 6.52 3.93
CA ASP A 112 -17.83 7.87 4.45
C ASP A 112 -16.64 8.54 5.14
N LYS A 113 -15.46 7.88 5.20
CA LYS A 113 -14.25 8.45 5.79
C LYS A 113 -13.66 9.54 4.89
N THR A 114 -13.01 10.53 5.50
CA THR A 114 -12.18 11.50 4.78
C THR A 114 -10.78 10.95 4.59
N VAL A 115 -10.10 11.33 3.53
CA VAL A 115 -8.66 11.13 3.37
C VAL A 115 -7.97 12.37 3.91
N ASP A 116 -7.25 12.25 5.03
CA ASP A 116 -6.57 13.39 5.66
C ASP A 116 -5.18 13.63 5.04
N ILE A 117 -4.49 12.56 4.62
CA ILE A 117 -3.13 12.65 4.08
C ILE A 117 -2.94 11.63 2.95
N ILE A 118 -2.22 12.03 1.91
CA ILE A 118 -1.67 11.15 0.89
C ILE A 118 -0.16 11.09 1.09
N ILE A 119 0.37 9.89 1.23
CA ILE A 119 1.81 9.63 1.36
C ILE A 119 2.29 8.78 0.19
N GLY A 120 3.60 8.70 0.01
CA GLY A 120 4.17 7.82 -1.00
C GLY A 120 5.54 8.27 -1.49
N GLY A 121 6.26 7.34 -2.09
CA GLY A 121 7.57 7.56 -2.67
C GLY A 121 7.58 7.20 -4.16
N PRO A 122 7.16 8.09 -5.08
CA PRO A 122 7.24 7.80 -6.50
C PRO A 122 8.68 7.45 -6.90
N PRO A 123 8.88 6.55 -7.88
CA PRO A 123 10.22 6.13 -8.30
C PRO A 123 11.06 7.34 -8.72
N CYS A 124 12.15 7.60 -7.99
CA CYS A 124 13.03 8.75 -8.22
C CYS A 124 14.10 8.50 -9.29
N GLN A 125 14.08 7.36 -9.98
CA GLN A 125 15.14 6.96 -10.91
C GLN A 125 15.37 7.97 -12.03
N ALA A 126 14.33 8.61 -12.52
CA ALA A 126 14.43 9.65 -13.53
C ALA A 126 14.89 11.02 -12.99
N TYR A 127 14.70 11.27 -11.70
CA TYR A 127 15.06 12.54 -11.06
C TYR A 127 16.39 12.50 -10.30
N SER A 128 16.84 11.32 -9.88
CA SER A 128 18.11 11.19 -9.14
C SER A 128 19.32 11.22 -10.06
N VAL A 129 20.43 11.82 -9.58
CA VAL A 129 21.69 11.88 -10.32
C VAL A 129 22.16 10.46 -10.68
N ALA A 130 22.07 9.51 -9.74
CA ALA A 130 22.46 8.12 -9.95
C ALA A 130 21.53 7.39 -10.96
N GLY A 131 20.25 7.67 -10.95
CA GLY A 131 19.30 7.12 -11.93
C GLY A 131 19.54 7.65 -13.32
N ARG A 132 19.72 8.96 -13.48
CA ARG A 132 20.06 9.60 -14.76
C ARG A 132 21.37 9.09 -15.33
N ALA A 133 22.39 8.90 -14.50
CA ALA A 133 23.68 8.36 -14.94
C ALA A 133 23.57 6.92 -15.50
N ARG A 134 22.62 6.12 -15.01
CA ARG A 134 22.36 4.75 -15.49
C ARG A 134 21.53 4.71 -16.78
N MET A 135 20.61 5.65 -16.95
CA MET A 135 19.63 5.65 -18.05
C MET A 135 20.07 6.45 -19.27
N GLY A 136 21.06 7.32 -19.14
CA GLY A 136 21.56 8.14 -20.25
C GLY A 136 20.48 9.01 -20.89
N LYS A 137 20.41 9.08 -22.24
CA LYS A 137 19.44 9.90 -22.98
C LYS A 137 17.99 9.42 -22.90
N ALA A 138 17.75 8.19 -22.44
CA ALA A 138 16.40 7.63 -22.28
C ALA A 138 15.62 8.21 -21.05
N VAL A 139 16.26 9.08 -20.28
CA VAL A 139 15.64 9.71 -19.09
C VAL A 139 14.43 10.57 -19.47
N ASP A 140 14.52 11.34 -20.53
CA ASP A 140 13.49 12.33 -20.89
C ASP A 140 12.20 11.68 -21.41
N GLU A 141 12.27 10.46 -21.91
CA GLU A 141 11.15 9.68 -22.44
C GLU A 141 10.59 8.64 -21.43
N ASP A 142 11.12 8.60 -20.21
CA ASP A 142 10.70 7.63 -19.21
C ASP A 142 9.30 7.99 -18.69
N PRO A 143 8.28 7.13 -18.87
CA PRO A 143 6.92 7.39 -18.40
C PRO A 143 6.82 7.60 -16.88
N ARG A 144 7.82 7.14 -16.12
CA ARG A 144 7.90 7.38 -14.67
C ARG A 144 8.11 8.84 -14.30
N ASN A 145 8.57 9.66 -15.26
CA ASN A 145 8.69 11.12 -15.09
C ASN A 145 7.33 11.80 -14.87
N GLU A 146 6.24 11.17 -15.30
CA GLU A 146 4.90 11.74 -15.23
C GLU A 146 4.08 11.23 -14.03
N LEU A 147 4.64 10.34 -13.21
CA LEU A 147 3.91 9.76 -12.08
C LEU A 147 3.44 10.78 -11.05
N TYR A 148 4.13 11.93 -10.93
CA TYR A 148 3.69 13.04 -10.08
C TYR A 148 2.34 13.62 -10.53
N LYS A 149 2.00 13.57 -11.84
CA LYS A 149 0.72 14.05 -12.36
C LYS A 149 -0.45 13.22 -11.82
N TYR A 150 -0.23 11.91 -11.68
CA TYR A 150 -1.23 11.03 -11.07
C TYR A 150 -1.30 11.22 -9.56
N TYR A 151 -0.16 11.47 -8.90
CA TYR A 151 -0.12 11.74 -7.46
C TYR A 151 -1.00 12.93 -7.08
N VAL A 152 -1.05 13.97 -7.90
CA VAL A 152 -1.87 15.17 -7.67
C VAL A 152 -3.37 14.91 -7.88
N GLN A 153 -3.75 13.81 -8.52
CA GLN A 153 -5.16 13.48 -8.76
C GLN A 153 -5.83 12.79 -7.56
N PHE A 154 -5.04 12.22 -6.65
CA PHE A 154 -5.53 11.65 -5.40
C PHE A 154 -5.81 12.73 -4.37
#